data_0d122a59203fd6dbad2956ccb1ddd653
#
_entry.id   0d122a59203fd6dbad2956ccb1ddd653
#
_cell.length_a   1.000
_cell.length_b   1.000
_cell.length_c   1.000
_cell.angle_alpha   90.00
_cell.angle_beta   90.00
_cell.angle_gamma   90.00
#
_symmetry.space_group_name_H-M   'P 1'
#
loop_
_entity.id
_entity.type
_entity.pdbx_description
1 polymer ?
#
loop_
_entity_poly.entity_id
_entity_poly.type
_entity_poly.pdbx_seq_one_letter_code
_entity_poly.pdbx_strand_id
1 'polypeptide(L)'
;MKIIPAIDLMDGKVVRLYKGDPSKKTIYSDDSLNIAKKWQSAGADMLHLVDLDATFGRGSNFELLENIAKSVSIPVQVAGGLRNEKIVESALEFA
;
A
#
# COMPACT_ATOMS: atom_id res chain seq x y z
N MET A 1 11.12 18.73 -6.08
CA MET A 1 10.09 17.76 -6.57
C MET A 1 9.93 16.66 -5.54
N LYS A 2 8.68 16.32 -5.22
CA LYS A 2 8.40 15.22 -4.29
C LYS A 2 8.27 13.91 -5.05
N ILE A 3 8.83 12.85 -4.48
CA ILE A 3 8.73 11.49 -5.03
C ILE A 3 7.79 10.71 -4.13
N ILE A 4 6.62 10.36 -4.66
CA ILE A 4 5.57 9.64 -3.90
C ILE A 4 5.19 8.39 -4.70
N PRO A 5 5.94 7.28 -4.52
CA PRO A 5 5.60 6.04 -5.22
C PRO A 5 4.30 5.43 -4.68
N ALA A 6 3.52 4.88 -5.61
CA ALA A 6 2.31 4.15 -5.26
C ALA A 6 2.63 2.66 -5.21
N ILE A 7 2.20 1.99 -4.15
CA ILE A 7 2.38 0.54 -3.98
C ILE A 7 1.00 -0.07 -3.89
N ASP A 8 0.63 -0.85 -4.91
CA ASP A 8 -0.64 -1.55 -4.94
C ASP A 8 -0.50 -2.92 -4.28
N LEU A 9 -1.38 -3.22 -3.34
CA LEU A 9 -1.36 -4.47 -2.58
C LEU A 9 -2.59 -5.31 -2.87
N MET A 10 -2.38 -6.58 -3.15
CA MET A 10 -3.44 -7.57 -3.36
C MET A 10 -2.96 -8.93 -2.88
N ASP A 11 -3.78 -9.62 -2.10
CA ASP A 11 -3.45 -10.92 -1.50
C ASP A 11 -2.12 -10.88 -0.73
N GLY A 12 -1.83 -9.76 -0.09
CA GLY A 12 -0.59 -9.57 0.68
C GLY A 12 0.66 -9.34 -0.18
N LYS A 13 0.50 -9.10 -1.48
CA LYS A 13 1.61 -8.96 -2.42
C LYS A 13 1.58 -7.62 -3.11
N VAL A 14 2.75 -7.16 -3.59
CA VAL A 14 2.84 -5.97 -4.43
C VAL A 14 2.49 -6.36 -5.87
N VAL A 15 1.48 -5.72 -6.42
CA VAL A 15 0.95 -6.07 -7.73
C VAL A 15 0.80 -4.84 -8.62
N ARG A 16 0.55 -5.09 -9.91
CA ARG A 16 0.11 -4.10 -10.88
C ARG A 16 -1.06 -4.70 -11.65
N LEU A 17 -2.11 -3.91 -11.84
CA LEU A 17 -3.27 -4.33 -12.59
C LEU A 17 -3.19 -3.79 -14.02
N TYR A 18 -3.54 -4.62 -15.00
CA TYR A 18 -3.68 -4.17 -16.38
C TYR A 18 -5.02 -3.45 -16.51
N LYS A 19 -4.96 -2.14 -16.78
CA LYS A 19 -6.15 -1.28 -16.91
C LYS A 19 -7.13 -1.39 -15.73
N GLY A 20 -6.59 -1.64 -14.52
CA GLY A 20 -7.42 -1.75 -13.32
C GLY A 20 -8.16 -3.07 -13.15
N ASP A 21 -7.91 -4.07 -13.99
CA ASP A 21 -8.59 -5.36 -13.95
C ASP A 21 -7.89 -6.34 -12.99
N PRO A 22 -8.53 -6.70 -11.85
CA PRO A 22 -7.91 -7.59 -10.88
C PRO A 22 -7.66 -9.01 -11.39
N SER A 23 -8.30 -9.42 -12.49
CA SER A 23 -8.04 -10.72 -13.09
C SER A 23 -6.77 -10.73 -13.95
N LYS A 24 -6.23 -9.56 -14.25
CA LYS A 24 -5.03 -9.38 -15.09
C LYS A 24 -3.93 -8.70 -14.31
N LYS A 25 -3.61 -9.25 -13.13
CA LYS A 25 -2.57 -8.69 -12.28
C LYS A 25 -1.20 -9.27 -12.60
N THR A 26 -0.18 -8.44 -12.43
CA THR A 26 1.22 -8.86 -12.42
C THR A 26 1.73 -8.74 -10.99
N ILE A 27 2.32 -9.80 -10.47
CA ILE A 27 2.91 -9.79 -9.13
C ILE A 27 4.36 -9.35 -9.23
N TYR A 28 4.68 -8.22 -8.60
CA TYR A 28 6.05 -7.71 -8.57
C TYR A 28 6.86 -8.28 -7.43
N SER A 29 6.22 -8.50 -6.28
CA SER A 29 6.93 -9.00 -5.11
C SER A 29 5.94 -9.53 -4.08
N ASP A 30 6.35 -10.56 -3.36
CA ASP A 30 5.65 -11.05 -2.18
C ASP A 30 6.24 -10.45 -0.88
N ASP A 31 7.24 -9.57 -1.02
CA ASP A 31 7.89 -8.90 0.11
C ASP A 31 7.65 -7.39 0.03
N SER A 32 6.45 -6.98 0.40
CA SER A 32 6.04 -5.57 0.37
C SER A 32 6.84 -4.69 1.33
N LEU A 33 7.28 -5.24 2.48
CA LEU A 33 8.10 -4.50 3.44
C LEU A 33 9.44 -4.11 2.82
N ASN A 34 10.05 -5.05 2.09
CA ASN A 34 11.32 -4.79 1.41
C ASN A 34 11.16 -3.74 0.31
N ILE A 35 10.07 -3.81 -0.45
CA ILE A 35 9.77 -2.82 -1.51
C ILE A 35 9.63 -1.42 -0.89
N ALA A 36 8.91 -1.30 0.22
CA ALA A 36 8.73 -0.03 0.91
C ALA A 36 10.07 0.55 1.38
N LYS A 37 10.91 -0.29 1.97
CA LYS A 37 12.24 0.11 2.44
C LYS A 37 13.16 0.53 1.29
N LYS A 38 13.06 -0.15 0.15
CA LYS A 38 13.83 0.22 -1.05
C LYS A 38 13.45 1.62 -1.54
N TRP A 39 12.15 1.92 -1.58
CA TRP A 39 11.71 3.26 -1.97
C TRP A 39 12.22 4.32 -1.01
N GLN A 40 12.15 4.06 0.30
CA GLN A 40 12.69 4.99 1.29
C GLN A 40 14.18 5.22 1.07
N SER A 41 14.94 4.16 0.87
CA SER A 41 16.39 4.25 0.61
C SER A 41 16.71 4.99 -0.68
N ALA A 42 15.82 4.93 -1.66
CA ALA A 42 15.97 5.63 -2.93
C ALA A 42 15.61 7.12 -2.85
N GLY A 43 15.15 7.60 -1.70
CA GLY A 43 14.84 9.00 -1.48
C GLY A 43 13.38 9.39 -1.64
N ALA A 44 12.46 8.44 -1.55
CA ALA A 44 11.04 8.75 -1.58
C ALA A 44 10.65 9.67 -0.41
N ASP A 45 9.81 10.65 -0.68
CA ASP A 45 9.33 11.60 0.33
C ASP A 45 8.15 11.06 1.13
N MET A 46 7.39 10.16 0.52
CA MET A 46 6.18 9.57 1.09
C MET A 46 5.88 8.28 0.33
N LEU A 47 5.15 7.37 0.95
CA LEU A 47 4.61 6.20 0.27
C LEU A 47 3.09 6.33 0.16
N HIS A 48 2.54 5.97 -0.99
CA HIS A 48 1.10 5.88 -1.21
C HIS A 48 0.74 4.40 -1.35
N LEU A 49 0.07 3.85 -0.34
CA LEU A 49 -0.32 2.44 -0.32
C LEU A 49 -1.78 2.30 -0.75
N VAL A 50 -2.04 1.37 -1.65
CA VAL A 50 -3.39 1.10 -2.13
C VAL A 50 -3.78 -0.34 -1.77
N ASP A 51 -4.85 -0.50 -0.98
CA ASP A 51 -5.38 -1.81 -0.63
C ASP A 51 -6.42 -2.23 -1.68
N LEU A 52 -5.98 -2.97 -2.68
CA LEU A 52 -6.86 -3.38 -3.76
C LEU A 52 -7.90 -4.42 -3.32
N ASP A 53 -7.59 -5.26 -2.32
CA ASP A 53 -8.57 -6.21 -1.81
C ASP A 53 -9.75 -5.48 -1.16
N ALA A 54 -9.47 -4.43 -0.40
CA ALA A 54 -10.53 -3.61 0.18
C ALA A 54 -11.29 -2.85 -0.93
N THR A 55 -10.59 -2.35 -1.95
CA THR A 55 -11.20 -1.66 -3.07
C THR A 55 -12.22 -2.53 -3.81
N PHE A 56 -11.89 -3.80 -4.01
CA PHE A 56 -12.75 -4.75 -4.73
C PHE A 56 -13.66 -5.55 -3.80
N GLY A 57 -13.69 -5.23 -2.50
CA GLY A 57 -14.54 -5.94 -1.55
C GLY A 57 -14.13 -7.39 -1.29
N ARG A 58 -12.84 -7.71 -1.46
CA ARG A 58 -12.30 -9.07 -1.36
C ARG A 58 -11.59 -9.34 -0.03
N GLY A 59 -11.64 -8.41 0.89
CA GLY A 59 -10.93 -8.52 2.16
C GLY A 59 -10.15 -7.26 2.47
N SER A 60 -9.06 -7.41 3.22
CA SER A 60 -8.26 -6.28 3.65
C SER A 60 -6.81 -6.70 3.89
N ASN A 61 -5.89 -5.78 3.63
CA ASN A 61 -4.47 -5.92 3.95
C ASN A 61 -4.07 -5.03 5.12
N PHE A 62 -5.00 -4.75 6.04
CA PHE A 62 -4.79 -3.77 7.10
C PHE A 62 -3.56 -4.05 7.95
N GLU A 63 -3.35 -5.30 8.39
CA GLU A 63 -2.18 -5.65 9.18
C GLU A 63 -0.88 -5.41 8.40
N LEU A 64 -0.90 -5.73 7.11
CA LEU A 64 0.25 -5.50 6.24
C LEU A 64 0.53 -4.01 6.07
N LEU A 65 -0.52 -3.20 5.89
CA LEU A 65 -0.39 -1.74 5.81
C LEU A 65 0.24 -1.18 7.09
N GLU A 66 -0.20 -1.67 8.24
CA GLU A 66 0.36 -1.28 9.53
C GLU A 66 1.84 -1.64 9.61
N ASN A 67 2.20 -2.86 9.23
CA ASN A 67 3.59 -3.31 9.26
C ASN A 67 4.48 -2.50 8.33
N ILE A 68 3.99 -2.17 7.13
CA ILE A 68 4.72 -1.32 6.20
C ILE A 68 4.96 0.06 6.80
N ALA A 69 3.91 0.67 7.34
CA ALA A 69 4.01 2.01 7.92
C ALA A 69 5.01 2.06 9.08
N LYS A 70 5.07 1.00 9.89
CA LYS A 70 6.02 0.90 11.00
C LYS A 70 7.45 0.62 10.55
N SER A 71 7.63 0.08 9.36
CA SER A 71 8.96 -0.32 8.87
C SER A 71 9.73 0.82 8.22
N VAL A 72 9.06 1.93 7.89
CA VAL A 72 9.68 3.09 7.26
C VAL A 72 9.53 4.31 8.16
N SER A 73 10.41 5.30 7.98
CA SER A 73 10.36 6.55 8.74
C SER A 73 9.73 7.69 7.95
N ILE A 74 9.49 7.52 6.65
CA ILE A 74 8.80 8.50 5.83
C ILE A 74 7.28 8.37 6.01
N PRO A 75 6.51 9.43 5.75
CA PRO A 75 5.05 9.38 5.86
C PRO A 75 4.42 8.35 4.92
N VAL A 76 3.31 7.78 5.35
CA VAL A 76 2.57 6.78 4.58
C VAL A 76 1.12 7.25 4.44
N GLN A 77 0.63 7.27 3.21
CA GLN A 77 -0.76 7.57 2.88
C GLN A 77 -1.43 6.29 2.40
N VAL A 78 -2.64 6.04 2.85
CA VAL A 78 -3.38 4.82 2.48
C VAL A 78 -4.63 5.19 1.71
N ALA A 79 -4.89 4.45 0.63
CA ALA A 79 -6.08 4.59 -0.19
C ALA A 79 -6.64 3.22 -0.56
N GLY A 80 -7.80 3.21 -1.22
CA GLY A 80 -8.44 1.99 -1.70
C GLY A 80 -9.43 1.42 -0.69
N GLY A 81 -10.72 1.42 -1.04
CA GLY A 81 -11.78 0.78 -0.26
C GLY A 81 -11.97 1.30 1.15
N LEU A 82 -11.40 2.43 1.51
CA LEU A 82 -11.50 3.00 2.86
C LEU A 82 -12.83 3.74 3.03
N ARG A 83 -13.90 2.95 3.21
CA ARG A 83 -15.24 3.51 3.40
C ARG A 83 -15.60 3.72 4.87
N ASN A 84 -14.81 3.13 5.76
CA ASN A 84 -15.02 3.20 7.19
C ASN A 84 -14.05 4.23 7.77
N GLU A 85 -14.58 5.27 8.40
CA GLU A 85 -13.76 6.34 8.97
C GLU A 85 -12.75 5.82 10.00
N LYS A 86 -13.13 4.80 10.78
CA LYS A 86 -12.22 4.20 11.76
C LYS A 86 -11.01 3.58 11.10
N ILE A 87 -11.18 2.97 9.93
CA ILE A 87 -10.07 2.39 9.18
C ILE A 87 -9.17 3.52 8.67
N VAL A 88 -9.76 4.60 8.16
CA VAL A 88 -8.99 5.76 7.70
C VAL A 88 -8.17 6.36 8.83
N GLU A 89 -8.79 6.58 10.00
CA GLU A 89 -8.10 7.13 11.17
C GLU A 89 -6.96 6.22 11.61
N SER A 90 -7.22 4.92 11.71
CA SER A 90 -6.20 3.96 12.10
C SER A 90 -5.03 3.94 11.13
N ALA A 91 -5.31 4.01 9.82
CA ALA A 91 -4.26 4.06 8.81
C ALA A 91 -3.42 5.32 8.93
N LEU A 92 -4.04 6.46 9.21
CA LEU A 92 -3.33 7.73 9.39
C LEU A 92 -2.45 7.73 10.64
N GLU A 93 -2.81 6.99 11.67
CA GLU A 93 -2.00 6.86 12.89
C GLU A 93 -0.65 6.22 12.61
N PHE A 94 -0.52 5.46 11.54
CA PHE A 94 0.74 4.81 11.16
C PHE A 94 1.65 5.70 10.35
N ALA A 95 1.16 6.81 9.88
CA ALA A 95 1.93 7.75 9.05
C ALA A 95 2.66 8.85 9.93
#